data_a368d473130346498b169c14926cf9a8
#
_entry.id   a368d473130346498b169c14926cf9a8
#
_cell.length_a   1.000
_cell.length_b   1.000
_cell.length_c   1.000
_cell.angle_alpha   90.00
_cell.angle_beta   90.00
_cell.angle_gamma   90.00
#
_symmetry.space_group_name_H-M   'P 1'
#
loop_
_entity.id
_entity.type
_entity.pdbx_description
1 polymer ?
#
loop_
_entity_poly.entity_id
_entity_poly.type
_entity_poly.pdbx_seq_one_letter_code
_entity_poly.pdbx_strand_id
1 'polypeptide(L)'
;MPLDSKKQNYFKREGYLIVRGLLSGHELLKLDQMIDSLVDGKLKPVTAYEDWLPDHFYTFWEPQMKDRTELPRRNRIRLMSNMFHHHPYFRSIGSHPVIHDVISSLYQSGVLIFSDVVFMKPAHHGIEAALHQ
;
A
#
# COMPACT_ATOMS: atom_id res chain seq x y z
N MET A 1 -3.48 18.53 7.01
CA MET A 1 -3.27 19.09 8.36
C MET A 1 -1.79 18.95 8.72
N PRO A 2 -1.03 20.04 8.70
CA PRO A 2 0.40 19.98 9.01
C PRO A 2 0.64 19.55 10.46
N LEU A 3 1.78 18.91 10.68
CA LEU A 3 2.19 18.46 12.02
C LEU A 3 2.70 19.65 12.84
N ASP A 4 2.37 19.66 14.14
CA ASP A 4 2.94 20.59 15.09
C ASP A 4 4.44 20.28 15.36
N SER A 5 5.15 21.25 15.93
CA SER A 5 6.58 21.12 16.22
C SER A 5 6.90 19.98 17.21
N LYS A 6 5.99 19.63 18.13
CA LYS A 6 6.17 18.55 19.08
C LYS A 6 6.24 17.20 18.36
N LYS A 7 5.34 16.95 17.42
CA LYS A 7 5.31 15.72 16.59
C LYS A 7 6.51 15.64 15.65
N GLN A 8 6.90 16.77 15.05
CA GLN A 8 8.09 16.84 14.19
C GLN A 8 9.37 16.50 15.00
N ASN A 9 9.52 17.07 16.21
CA ASN A 9 10.65 16.80 17.08
C ASN A 9 10.64 15.35 17.60
N TYR A 10 9.46 14.79 17.87
CA TYR A 10 9.32 13.38 18.21
C TYR A 10 9.82 12.49 17.07
N PHE A 11 9.36 12.74 15.84
CA PHE A 11 9.82 11.98 14.67
C PHE A 11 11.34 12.05 14.48
N LYS A 12 11.92 13.25 14.61
CA LYS A 12 13.39 13.43 14.49
C LYS A 12 14.19 12.66 15.53
N ARG A 13 13.64 12.50 16.72
CA ARG A 13 14.31 11.80 17.83
C ARG A 13 14.13 10.30 17.75
N GLU A 14 12.90 9.84 17.50
CA GLU A 14 12.53 8.42 17.59
C GLU A 14 12.61 7.68 16.25
N GLY A 15 12.66 8.41 15.13
CA GLY A 15 12.68 7.82 13.77
C GLY A 15 11.33 7.36 13.25
N TYR A 16 10.25 7.47 14.02
CA TYR A 16 8.90 7.12 13.59
C TYR A 16 7.84 8.08 14.18
N LEU A 17 6.66 8.09 13.56
CA LEU A 17 5.49 8.82 14.05
C LEU A 17 4.21 8.08 13.70
N ILE A 18 3.32 7.92 14.67
CA ILE A 18 1.97 7.39 14.45
C ILE A 18 1.00 8.55 14.30
N VAL A 19 0.40 8.68 13.13
CA VAL A 19 -0.64 9.68 12.85
C VAL A 19 -1.97 8.96 12.64
N ARG A 20 -2.90 9.13 13.58
CA ARG A 20 -4.21 8.49 13.55
C ARG A 20 -5.22 9.34 12.79
N GLY A 21 -6.20 8.66 12.15
CA GLY A 21 -7.32 9.34 11.49
C GLY A 21 -6.94 10.10 10.22
N LEU A 22 -5.86 9.71 9.52
CA LEU A 22 -5.48 10.30 8.23
C LEU A 22 -6.50 10.03 7.14
N LEU A 23 -7.05 8.83 7.12
CA LEU A 23 -8.12 8.42 6.22
C LEU A 23 -9.41 8.21 7.03
N SER A 24 -10.53 8.61 6.48
CA SER A 24 -11.86 8.36 7.03
C SER A 24 -12.23 6.88 6.93
N GLY A 25 -13.20 6.43 7.73
CA GLY A 25 -13.71 5.06 7.63
C GLY A 25 -14.28 4.72 6.25
N HIS A 26 -14.88 5.69 5.56
CA HIS A 26 -15.37 5.52 4.20
C HIS A 26 -14.20 5.31 3.19
N GLU A 27 -13.12 6.06 3.32
CA GLU A 27 -11.93 5.92 2.47
C GLU A 27 -11.24 4.58 2.70
N LEU A 28 -11.15 4.13 3.96
CA LEU A 28 -10.61 2.81 4.29
C LEU A 28 -11.46 1.68 3.70
N LEU A 29 -12.79 1.78 3.82
CA LEU A 29 -13.71 0.80 3.23
C LEU A 29 -13.56 0.77 1.70
N LYS A 30 -13.48 1.93 1.08
CA LYS A 30 -13.26 2.05 -0.37
C LYS A 30 -11.94 1.45 -0.79
N LEU A 31 -10.87 1.69 -0.04
CA LEU A 31 -9.55 1.14 -0.28
C LEU A 31 -9.57 -0.39 -0.26
N ASP A 32 -10.22 -0.97 0.74
CA ASP A 32 -10.35 -2.43 0.87
C ASP A 32 -11.14 -3.05 -0.30
N GLN A 33 -12.26 -2.43 -0.70
CA GLN A 33 -13.03 -2.85 -1.88
C GLN A 33 -12.23 -2.77 -3.18
N MET A 34 -11.39 -1.76 -3.34
CA MET A 34 -10.53 -1.61 -4.52
C MET A 34 -9.44 -2.68 -4.55
N ILE A 35 -8.85 -3.00 -3.38
CA ILE A 35 -7.90 -4.10 -3.25
C ILE A 35 -8.56 -5.44 -3.63
N ASP A 36 -9.74 -5.73 -3.09
CA ASP A 36 -10.48 -6.94 -3.42
C ASP A 36 -10.80 -7.02 -4.93
N SER A 37 -11.20 -5.92 -5.53
CA SER A 37 -11.52 -5.88 -6.96
C SER A 37 -10.30 -6.15 -7.85
N LEU A 38 -9.11 -5.74 -7.44
CA LEU A 38 -7.86 -6.10 -8.11
C LEU A 38 -7.51 -7.56 -7.93
N VAL A 39 -7.60 -8.05 -6.69
CA VAL A 39 -7.35 -9.45 -6.35
C VAL A 39 -8.24 -10.39 -7.16
N ASP A 40 -9.51 -10.03 -7.33
CA ASP A 40 -10.50 -10.81 -8.07
C ASP A 40 -10.37 -10.65 -9.60
N GLY A 41 -9.47 -9.79 -10.09
CA GLY A 41 -9.32 -9.51 -11.51
C GLY A 41 -10.48 -8.70 -12.12
N LYS A 42 -11.34 -8.10 -11.29
CA LYS A 42 -12.44 -7.23 -11.73
C LYS A 42 -11.94 -5.85 -12.16
N LEU A 43 -10.83 -5.41 -11.60
CA LEU A 43 -10.09 -4.23 -12.03
C LEU A 43 -8.85 -4.67 -12.78
N LYS A 44 -8.65 -4.10 -13.95
CA LYS A 44 -7.41 -4.26 -14.69
C LYS A 44 -6.49 -3.08 -14.37
N PRO A 45 -5.19 -3.30 -14.23
CA PRO A 45 -4.23 -2.21 -14.17
C PRO A 45 -4.38 -1.30 -15.40
N VAL A 46 -4.41 0.00 -15.19
CA VAL A 46 -4.42 1.00 -16.25
C VAL A 46 -2.99 1.46 -16.46
N THR A 47 -2.22 0.75 -17.27
CA THR A 47 -0.86 1.16 -17.61
C THR A 47 -0.66 1.21 -19.11
N ALA A 48 0.22 2.11 -19.54
CA ALA A 48 0.70 2.16 -20.91
C ALA A 48 1.67 0.99 -21.26
N TYR A 49 1.97 0.15 -20.31
CA TYR A 49 2.90 -0.98 -20.45
C TYR A 49 2.10 -2.30 -20.51
N GLU A 50 1.32 -2.45 -21.58
CA GLU A 50 0.51 -3.66 -21.81
C GLU A 50 1.36 -4.93 -21.98
N ASP A 51 2.64 -4.78 -22.31
CA ASP A 51 3.58 -5.89 -22.52
C ASP A 51 4.18 -6.47 -21.24
N TRP A 52 3.93 -5.86 -20.10
CA TRP A 52 4.40 -6.37 -18.81
C TRP A 52 3.34 -7.30 -18.23
N LEU A 53 3.69 -8.56 -18.12
CA LEU A 53 2.81 -9.62 -17.62
C LEU A 53 2.17 -9.23 -16.28
N PRO A 54 0.88 -8.87 -16.27
CA PRO A 54 0.22 -8.28 -15.10
C PRO A 54 0.31 -9.14 -13.84
N ASP A 55 0.25 -10.46 -14.00
CA ASP A 55 0.23 -11.40 -12.87
C ASP A 55 1.58 -11.57 -12.18
N HIS A 56 2.68 -11.29 -12.85
CA HIS A 56 4.02 -11.50 -12.27
C HIS A 56 4.62 -10.26 -11.62
N PHE A 57 4.24 -9.08 -12.07
CA PHE A 57 4.90 -7.86 -11.64
C PHE A 57 4.33 -7.27 -10.35
N TYR A 58 3.04 -7.47 -10.10
CA TYR A 58 2.31 -6.78 -9.02
C TYR A 58 1.90 -7.68 -7.89
N THR A 59 1.91 -8.99 -8.09
CA THR A 59 1.38 -9.96 -7.14
C THR A 59 2.46 -10.95 -6.75
N PHE A 60 2.86 -10.91 -5.50
CA PHE A 60 3.74 -11.90 -4.90
C PHE A 60 2.91 -12.86 -4.07
N TRP A 61 2.97 -14.12 -4.43
CA TRP A 61 2.24 -15.17 -3.74
C TRP A 61 2.92 -15.53 -2.42
N GLU A 62 2.12 -15.89 -1.44
CA GLU A 62 2.64 -16.56 -0.25
C GLU A 62 3.12 -17.97 -0.65
N PRO A 63 4.41 -18.31 -0.52
CA PRO A 63 4.96 -19.55 -1.05
C PRO A 63 4.24 -20.81 -0.58
N GLN A 64 3.78 -20.82 0.68
CA GLN A 64 3.06 -21.96 1.27
C GLN A 64 1.60 -22.05 0.80
N MET A 65 1.06 -20.99 0.20
CA MET A 65 -0.36 -20.88 -0.18
C MET A 65 -0.57 -20.78 -1.68
N LYS A 66 0.49 -20.59 -2.47
CA LYS A 66 0.42 -20.35 -3.91
C LYS A 66 -0.46 -21.39 -4.63
N ASP A 67 -0.26 -22.66 -4.32
CA ASP A 67 -0.91 -23.77 -5.00
C ASP A 67 -2.22 -24.23 -4.32
N ARG A 68 -2.63 -23.58 -3.22
CA ARG A 68 -3.85 -23.86 -2.48
C ARG A 68 -5.06 -23.22 -3.17
N THR A 69 -5.42 -23.73 -4.36
CA THR A 69 -6.48 -23.12 -5.20
C THR A 69 -7.88 -23.18 -4.60
N GLU A 70 -8.09 -24.04 -3.60
CA GLU A 70 -9.30 -24.10 -2.79
C GLU A 70 -9.48 -22.88 -1.87
N LEU A 71 -8.41 -22.14 -1.59
CA LEU A 71 -8.48 -20.91 -0.79
C LEU A 71 -8.79 -19.68 -1.65
N PRO A 72 -9.51 -18.70 -1.09
CA PRO A 72 -9.69 -17.41 -1.76
C PRO A 72 -8.35 -16.82 -2.21
N ARG A 73 -8.33 -16.20 -3.39
CA ARG A 73 -7.10 -15.61 -3.96
C ARG A 73 -6.43 -14.63 -3.00
N ARG A 74 -7.22 -13.81 -2.28
CA ARG A 74 -6.73 -12.88 -1.26
C ARG A 74 -5.89 -13.56 -0.18
N ASN A 75 -6.26 -14.77 0.22
CA ASN A 75 -5.55 -15.53 1.26
C ASN A 75 -4.27 -16.20 0.77
N ARG A 76 -4.00 -16.15 -0.52
CA ARG A 76 -2.80 -16.73 -1.14
C ARG A 76 -1.77 -15.69 -1.53
N ILE A 77 -2.17 -14.43 -1.59
CA ILE A 77 -1.29 -13.31 -1.95
C ILE A 77 -0.55 -12.84 -0.70
N ARG A 78 0.76 -12.70 -0.79
CA ARG A 78 1.62 -12.12 0.24
C ARG A 78 1.60 -10.60 0.20
N LEU A 79 1.84 -10.05 -0.99
CA LEU A 79 1.83 -8.62 -1.22
C LEU A 79 1.53 -8.29 -2.69
N MET A 80 1.06 -7.07 -2.89
CA MET A 80 0.96 -6.43 -4.19
C MET A 80 1.77 -5.13 -4.16
N SER A 81 2.49 -4.81 -5.24
CA SER A 81 3.34 -3.61 -5.29
C SER A 81 3.04 -2.73 -6.50
N ASN A 82 3.49 -1.47 -6.39
CA ASN A 82 3.37 -0.47 -7.46
C ASN A 82 1.92 -0.16 -7.88
N MET A 83 0.98 -0.27 -6.96
CA MET A 83 -0.43 0.00 -7.20
C MET A 83 -0.67 1.45 -7.67
N PHE A 84 0.10 2.38 -7.13
CA PHE A 84 0.11 3.78 -7.51
C PHE A 84 0.32 3.99 -9.03
N HIS A 85 1.19 3.21 -9.64
CA HIS A 85 1.48 3.31 -11.07
C HIS A 85 0.38 2.71 -11.94
N HIS A 86 -0.38 1.75 -11.42
CA HIS A 86 -1.27 0.91 -12.19
C HIS A 86 -2.74 1.29 -12.14
N HIS A 87 -3.14 2.06 -11.14
CA HIS A 87 -4.54 2.44 -11.03
C HIS A 87 -4.72 3.86 -10.46
N PRO A 88 -5.57 4.71 -11.10
CA PRO A 88 -5.78 6.10 -10.69
C PRO A 88 -6.24 6.25 -9.24
N TYR A 89 -7.02 5.30 -8.73
CA TYR A 89 -7.50 5.32 -7.35
C TYR A 89 -6.34 5.24 -6.35
N PHE A 90 -5.40 4.28 -6.54
CA PHE A 90 -4.24 4.17 -5.64
C PHE A 90 -3.32 5.39 -5.77
N ARG A 91 -3.23 5.95 -6.98
CA ARG A 91 -2.54 7.24 -7.17
C ARG A 91 -3.18 8.36 -6.36
N SER A 92 -4.52 8.42 -6.31
CA SER A 92 -5.22 9.43 -5.49
C SER A 92 -5.00 9.24 -3.99
N ILE A 93 -4.87 8.00 -3.52
CA ILE A 93 -4.52 7.72 -2.12
C ILE A 93 -3.08 8.15 -1.83
N GLY A 94 -2.12 7.79 -2.67
CA GLY A 94 -0.72 8.21 -2.51
C GLY A 94 -0.54 9.75 -2.53
N SER A 95 -1.36 10.43 -3.32
CA SER A 95 -1.38 11.89 -3.43
C SER A 95 -2.41 12.56 -2.51
N HIS A 96 -2.93 11.85 -1.51
CA HIS A 96 -3.98 12.38 -0.63
C HIS A 96 -3.50 13.63 0.11
N PRO A 97 -4.26 14.75 0.07
CA PRO A 97 -3.78 16.02 0.62
C PRO A 97 -3.34 15.96 2.08
N VAL A 98 -4.06 15.21 2.92
CA VAL A 98 -3.71 15.06 4.34
C VAL A 98 -2.42 14.25 4.52
N ILE A 99 -2.18 13.24 3.70
CA ILE A 99 -0.91 12.48 3.70
C ILE A 99 0.23 13.40 3.25
N HIS A 100 0.02 14.13 2.16
CA HIS A 100 0.98 15.10 1.65
C HIS A 100 1.35 16.16 2.71
N ASP A 101 0.37 16.73 3.40
CA ASP A 101 0.59 17.73 4.47
C ASP A 101 1.47 17.18 5.60
N VAL A 102 1.19 15.94 6.03
CA VAL A 102 1.99 15.27 7.08
C VAL A 102 3.44 15.06 6.61
N ILE A 103 3.63 14.51 5.43
CA ILE A 103 4.97 14.25 4.88
C ILE A 103 5.72 15.56 4.67
N SER A 104 5.09 16.58 4.08
CA SER A 104 5.70 17.90 3.87
C SER A 104 6.05 18.62 5.17
N SER A 105 5.38 18.29 6.27
CA SER A 105 5.74 18.80 7.60
C SER A 105 7.02 18.20 8.18
N LEU A 106 7.42 17.02 7.70
CA LEU A 106 8.61 16.30 8.17
C LEU A 106 9.83 16.62 7.32
N TYR A 107 9.63 16.87 6.04
CA TYR A 107 10.70 17.10 5.07
C TYR A 107 10.56 18.49 4.44
N GLN A 108 11.66 19.24 4.40
CA GLN A 108 11.69 20.61 3.85
C GLN A 108 11.73 20.66 2.32
N SER A 109 12.04 19.55 1.67
CA SER A 109 12.11 19.41 0.21
C SER A 109 10.92 18.63 -0.32
N GLY A 110 10.65 18.74 -1.62
CA GLY A 110 9.65 17.92 -2.30
C GLY A 110 9.89 16.44 -2.10
N VAL A 111 8.80 15.69 -1.92
CA VAL A 111 8.84 14.23 -1.69
C VAL A 111 8.18 13.54 -2.87
N LEU A 112 8.81 12.51 -3.38
CA LEU A 112 8.29 11.66 -4.45
C LEU A 112 7.92 10.27 -3.88
N ILE A 113 6.83 9.70 -4.38
CA ILE A 113 6.51 8.29 -4.10
C ILE A 113 7.41 7.45 -4.99
N PHE A 114 8.27 6.67 -4.36
CA PHE A 114 9.14 5.72 -5.04
C PHE A 114 8.45 4.38 -5.29
N SER A 115 7.76 3.88 -4.30
CA SER A 115 7.05 2.60 -4.35
C SER A 115 5.94 2.58 -3.31
N ASP A 116 4.93 1.78 -3.58
CA ASP A 116 3.88 1.44 -2.63
C ASP A 116 3.68 -0.07 -2.58
N VAL A 117 3.33 -0.58 -1.42
CA VAL A 117 3.12 -2.01 -1.20
C VAL A 117 1.88 -2.24 -0.34
N VAL A 118 1.03 -3.15 -0.79
CA VAL A 118 -0.07 -3.68 0.02
C VAL A 118 0.31 -5.06 0.53
N PHE A 119 0.54 -5.19 1.83
CA PHE A 119 0.77 -6.49 2.47
C PHE A 119 -0.58 -7.14 2.80
N MET A 120 -0.81 -8.33 2.22
CA MET A 120 -2.04 -9.10 2.36
C MET A 120 -1.94 -10.17 3.46
N LYS A 121 -0.82 -10.30 4.11
CA LYS A 121 -0.44 -11.36 5.05
C LYS A 121 -1.62 -12.10 5.69
N PRO A 122 -1.98 -13.31 5.22
CA PRO A 122 -3.15 -14.03 5.72
C PRO A 122 -2.93 -14.47 7.17
N ALA A 123 -4.04 -14.56 7.93
CA ALA A 123 -4.00 -15.06 9.30
C ALA A 123 -3.51 -16.51 9.35
N HIS A 124 -2.75 -16.85 10.37
CA HIS A 124 -2.18 -18.17 10.64
C HIS A 124 -1.18 -18.72 9.60
N HIS A 125 -0.90 -17.96 8.55
CA HIS A 125 0.02 -18.36 7.48
C HIS A 125 0.88 -17.16 7.08
N GLY A 126 2.00 -17.45 6.47
CA GLY A 126 2.87 -16.43 5.92
C GLY A 126 4.29 -16.53 6.46
N ILE A 127 5.22 -16.27 5.55
CA ILE A 127 6.64 -16.22 5.88
C ILE A 127 6.91 -14.95 6.69
N GLU A 128 7.81 -15.06 7.64
CA GLU A 128 8.31 -13.93 8.41
C GLU A 128 8.88 -12.85 7.49
N ALA A 129 8.58 -11.60 7.78
CA ALA A 129 9.26 -10.47 7.15
C ALA A 129 10.49 -10.12 7.99
N ALA A 130 11.67 -10.21 7.40
CA ALA A 130 12.90 -9.79 8.06
C ALA A 130 12.83 -8.30 8.44
N LEU A 131 13.43 -7.94 9.56
CA LEU A 131 13.60 -6.54 9.92
C LEU A 131 14.44 -5.83 8.86
N HIS A 132 14.00 -4.68 8.42
CA HIS A 132 14.67 -3.84 7.42
C HIS A 132 14.44 -2.37 7.72
N GLN A 133 15.35 -1.55 7.26
CA GLN A 133 15.22 -0.08 7.26
C GLN A 133 14.92 0.41 5.86
#